data_392fb0f13f1930cc2729dcc66ebb55e0
#
_entry.id   392fb0f13f1930cc2729dcc66ebb55e0
#
_cell.length_a   1.000
_cell.length_b   1.000
_cell.length_c   1.000
_cell.angle_alpha   90.00
_cell.angle_beta   90.00
_cell.angle_gamma   90.00
#
_symmetry.space_group_name_H-M   'P 1'
#
loop_
_entity.id
_entity.type
_entity.pdbx_description
1 polymer ?
#
loop_
_entity_poly.entity_id
_entity_poly.type
_entity_poly.pdbx_seq_one_letter_code
_entity_poly.pdbx_strand_id
1 'polypeptide(L)'
;MSTVTESIDVNVPVRTAYNQWTQFEEFPRFMDGVIEIRQLDDTTTHWKTNIDGVKREFDAKITEQLPDERVAWTSIEGARQAGVVTFHRLDDSRTRVTCQMDFEPEGVVEQAGDKLGFLDRQVKGDMKRFKEYIEGRGGVETGAWRGQIDRPEL
;
A
#
# COMPACT_ATOMS: atom_id res chain seq x y z
N MET A 1 -17.64 -5.53 1.85
CA MET A 1 -16.29 -5.02 1.63
C MET A 1 -15.40 -6.13 1.09
N SER A 2 -14.61 -5.82 0.09
CA SER A 2 -13.74 -6.82 -0.52
C SER A 2 -12.33 -6.69 0.02
N THR A 3 -11.73 -7.81 0.36
CA THR A 3 -10.37 -7.86 0.89
C THR A 3 -9.48 -8.67 -0.05
N VAL A 4 -8.35 -8.10 -0.41
CA VAL A 4 -7.36 -8.74 -1.27
C VAL A 4 -6.05 -8.81 -0.50
N THR A 5 -5.42 -9.98 -0.48
CA THR A 5 -4.14 -10.17 0.20
C THR A 5 -3.15 -10.81 -0.76
N GLU A 6 -1.99 -10.16 -0.94
CA GLU A 6 -0.93 -10.67 -1.80
C GLU A 6 0.42 -10.48 -1.13
N SER A 7 1.33 -11.39 -1.38
CA SER A 7 2.68 -11.33 -0.82
C SER A 7 3.71 -11.41 -1.93
N ILE A 8 4.87 -10.81 -1.69
CA ILE A 8 6.01 -10.90 -2.60
C ILE A 8 7.30 -10.95 -1.78
N ASP A 9 8.24 -11.76 -2.21
CA ASP A 9 9.56 -11.79 -1.59
C ASP A 9 10.47 -10.88 -2.40
N VAL A 10 11.13 -9.95 -1.70
CA VAL A 10 12.02 -8.98 -2.34
C VAL A 10 13.44 -9.19 -1.82
N ASN A 11 14.41 -8.98 -2.69
CA ASN A 11 15.83 -9.20 -2.38
C ASN A 11 16.46 -7.92 -1.81
N VAL A 12 15.85 -7.40 -0.73
CA VAL A 12 16.39 -6.27 0.03
C VAL A 12 16.14 -6.51 1.51
N PRO A 13 16.94 -5.89 2.38
CA PRO A 13 16.73 -6.02 3.83
C PRO A 13 15.38 -5.46 4.25
N VAL A 14 14.87 -5.94 5.38
CA VAL A 14 13.56 -5.50 5.90
C VAL A 14 13.54 -3.99 6.10
N ARG A 15 14.64 -3.41 6.54
CA ARG A 15 14.73 -1.97 6.74
C ARG A 15 14.48 -1.21 5.43
N THR A 16 15.09 -1.67 4.35
CA THR A 16 14.94 -1.04 3.04
C THR A 16 13.50 -1.15 2.54
N ALA A 17 12.92 -2.33 2.63
CA ALA A 17 11.54 -2.54 2.21
C ALA A 17 10.58 -1.66 3.01
N TYR A 18 10.73 -1.66 4.33
CA TYR A 18 9.89 -0.84 5.19
C TYR A 18 10.03 0.64 4.86
N ASN A 19 11.27 1.11 4.77
CA ASN A 19 11.52 2.53 4.51
C ASN A 19 10.81 2.98 3.23
N GLN A 20 10.87 2.18 2.18
CA GLN A 20 10.23 2.55 0.92
C GLN A 20 8.70 2.66 1.08
N TRP A 21 8.10 1.78 1.87
CA TRP A 21 6.65 1.83 2.08
C TRP A 21 6.20 2.98 2.99
N THR A 22 7.14 3.70 3.59
CA THR A 22 6.80 4.93 4.31
C THR A 22 6.73 6.14 3.37
N GLN A 23 7.19 5.98 2.13
CA GLN A 23 7.23 7.06 1.14
C GLN A 23 5.98 6.99 0.27
N PHE A 24 4.86 7.42 0.82
CA PHE A 24 3.55 7.30 0.15
C PHE A 24 3.51 8.02 -1.19
N GLU A 25 4.24 9.13 -1.32
CA GLU A 25 4.24 9.89 -2.57
C GLU A 25 4.91 9.13 -3.72
N GLU A 26 5.64 8.07 -3.42
CA GLU A 26 6.26 7.23 -4.43
C GLU A 26 5.37 6.06 -4.87
N PHE A 27 4.26 5.81 -4.19
CA PHE A 27 3.37 4.69 -4.51
C PHE A 27 2.93 4.67 -5.99
N PRO A 28 2.68 5.80 -6.66
CA PRO A 28 2.30 5.75 -8.07
C PRO A 28 3.34 5.09 -8.97
N ARG A 29 4.58 4.98 -8.51
CA ARG A 29 5.64 4.36 -9.30
C ARG A 29 5.47 2.86 -9.45
N PHE A 30 4.72 2.23 -8.57
CA PHE A 30 4.51 0.79 -8.65
C PHE A 30 3.05 0.38 -8.43
N MET A 31 2.20 1.27 -7.97
CA MET A 31 0.77 0.98 -7.83
C MET A 31 0.00 1.58 -9.00
N ASP A 32 -0.48 0.71 -9.86
CA ASP A 32 -1.11 1.11 -11.12
C ASP A 32 -2.36 1.95 -10.94
N GLY A 33 -3.12 1.66 -9.90
CA GLY A 33 -4.38 2.38 -9.67
C GLY A 33 -4.20 3.70 -8.92
N VAL A 34 -2.99 4.03 -8.51
CA VAL A 34 -2.73 5.26 -7.76
C VAL A 34 -2.11 6.28 -8.68
N ILE A 35 -2.83 7.40 -8.89
CA ILE A 35 -2.35 8.47 -9.77
C ILE A 35 -1.39 9.38 -9.03
N GLU A 36 -1.76 9.76 -7.81
CA GLU A 36 -0.97 10.69 -7.01
C GLU A 36 -1.31 10.53 -5.53
N ILE A 37 -0.30 10.65 -4.68
CA ILE A 37 -0.51 10.78 -3.24
C ILE A 37 0.30 11.99 -2.79
N ARG A 38 -0.30 12.82 -1.95
CA ARG A 38 0.40 13.93 -1.31
C ARG A 38 0.37 13.72 0.18
N GLN A 39 1.53 13.81 0.82
CA GLN A 39 1.64 13.72 2.26
C GLN A 39 1.32 15.11 2.84
N LEU A 40 0.23 15.20 3.57
CA LEU A 40 -0.22 16.49 4.11
C LEU A 40 0.42 16.80 5.46
N ASP A 41 0.61 15.76 6.27
CA ASP A 41 1.34 15.84 7.54
C ASP A 41 1.79 14.44 7.89
N ASP A 42 2.33 14.23 9.09
CA ASP A 42 2.89 12.94 9.47
C ASP A 42 1.91 11.78 9.44
N THR A 43 0.62 12.06 9.53
CA THR A 43 -0.40 11.01 9.62
C THR A 43 -1.49 11.10 8.57
N THR A 44 -1.46 12.12 7.70
CA THR A 44 -2.54 12.33 6.73
C THR A 44 -2.00 12.40 5.32
N THR A 45 -2.66 11.70 4.40
CA THR A 45 -2.31 11.70 2.99
C THR A 45 -3.55 11.99 2.16
N HIS A 46 -3.34 12.58 0.98
CA HIS A 46 -4.41 12.82 0.02
C HIS A 46 -4.16 11.99 -1.22
N TRP A 47 -5.14 11.19 -1.61
CA TRP A 47 -5.00 10.21 -2.68
C TRP A 47 -5.87 10.55 -3.88
N LYS A 48 -5.32 10.32 -5.06
CA LYS A 48 -6.07 10.31 -6.32
C LYS A 48 -5.85 8.95 -6.95
N THR A 49 -6.95 8.25 -7.22
CA THR A 49 -6.88 6.90 -7.77
C THR A 49 -7.73 6.78 -9.01
N ASN A 50 -7.38 5.80 -9.84
CA ASN A 50 -8.20 5.40 -10.99
C ASN A 50 -8.13 3.89 -11.05
N ILE A 51 -9.16 3.24 -10.52
CA ILE A 51 -9.22 1.79 -10.46
C ILE A 51 -10.33 1.32 -11.37
N ASP A 52 -9.94 0.57 -12.41
CA ASP A 52 -10.88 0.04 -13.38
C ASP A 52 -11.73 1.14 -14.01
N GLY A 53 -11.10 2.29 -14.31
CA GLY A 53 -11.77 3.42 -14.93
C GLY A 53 -12.54 4.31 -13.98
N VAL A 54 -12.62 3.95 -12.71
CA VAL A 54 -13.32 4.74 -11.71
C VAL A 54 -12.34 5.64 -10.98
N LYS A 55 -12.48 6.94 -11.19
CA LYS A 55 -11.60 7.92 -10.56
C LYS A 55 -12.16 8.32 -9.20
N ARG A 56 -11.29 8.35 -8.20
CA ARG A 56 -11.68 8.73 -6.85
C ARG A 56 -10.61 9.60 -6.23
N GLU A 57 -11.04 10.38 -5.26
CA GLU A 57 -10.15 11.26 -4.52
C GLU A 57 -10.58 11.22 -3.06
N PHE A 58 -9.63 11.04 -2.15
CA PHE A 58 -9.97 10.94 -0.74
C PHE A 58 -8.75 11.22 0.12
N ASP A 59 -9.02 11.55 1.38
CA ASP A 59 -7.96 11.67 2.38
C ASP A 59 -7.88 10.38 3.16
N ALA A 60 -6.68 9.99 3.52
CA ALA A 60 -6.44 8.79 4.32
C ALA A 60 -5.58 9.15 5.50
N LYS A 61 -5.82 8.44 6.59
CA LYS A 61 -5.03 8.57 7.80
C LYS A 61 -4.12 7.36 7.92
N ILE A 62 -2.85 7.62 8.24
CA ILE A 62 -1.92 6.56 8.56
C ILE A 62 -2.23 6.16 10.00
N THR A 63 -2.72 4.95 10.19
CA THR A 63 -3.19 4.50 11.49
C THR A 63 -2.12 3.76 12.27
N GLU A 64 -1.11 3.26 11.57
CA GLU A 64 -0.07 2.48 12.24
C GLU A 64 1.22 2.52 11.44
N GLN A 65 2.32 2.82 12.10
CA GLN A 65 3.67 2.67 11.54
C GLN A 65 4.57 2.11 12.63
N LEU A 66 4.97 0.87 12.45
CA LEU A 66 5.89 0.20 13.35
C LEU A 66 7.11 -0.18 12.54
N PRO A 67 8.26 0.48 12.78
CA PRO A 67 9.45 0.27 11.96
C PRO A 67 9.78 -1.20 11.75
N ASP A 68 9.98 -1.55 10.50
CA ASP A 68 10.34 -2.89 10.02
C ASP A 68 9.26 -3.94 10.25
N GLU A 69 8.05 -3.54 10.66
CA GLU A 69 6.96 -4.47 10.92
C GLU A 69 5.71 -4.16 10.12
N ARG A 70 5.21 -2.92 10.14
CA ARG A 70 3.89 -2.66 9.59
C ARG A 70 3.65 -1.20 9.25
N VAL A 71 2.91 -0.99 8.16
CA VAL A 71 2.37 0.30 7.77
C VAL A 71 0.90 0.09 7.47
N ALA A 72 0.03 0.90 8.06
CA ALA A 72 -1.42 0.78 7.83
C ALA A 72 -2.05 2.16 7.64
N TRP A 73 -3.08 2.21 6.80
CA TRP A 73 -3.81 3.44 6.56
C TRP A 73 -5.28 3.12 6.31
N THR A 74 -6.14 4.15 6.48
CA THR A 74 -7.56 4.02 6.18
C THR A 74 -8.08 5.36 5.69
N SER A 75 -9.00 5.32 4.74
CA SER A 75 -9.64 6.54 4.26
C SER A 75 -10.46 7.17 5.37
N ILE A 76 -10.46 8.51 5.44
CA ILE A 76 -11.19 9.24 6.45
C ILE A 76 -12.56 9.66 5.92
N GLU A 77 -12.61 10.02 4.65
CA GLU A 77 -13.86 10.39 4.00
C GLU A 77 -13.76 10.07 2.52
N GLY A 78 -14.91 9.99 1.86
CA GLY A 78 -14.96 9.62 0.46
C GLY A 78 -15.02 8.11 0.29
N ALA A 79 -14.40 7.61 -0.77
CA ALA A 79 -14.38 6.18 -1.06
C ALA A 79 -13.68 5.42 0.06
N ARG A 80 -14.26 4.31 0.46
CA ARG A 80 -13.68 3.50 1.52
C ARG A 80 -12.53 2.65 0.99
N GLN A 81 -11.37 2.84 1.57
CA GLN A 81 -10.20 2.06 1.24
C GLN A 81 -9.29 2.01 2.46
N ALA A 82 -8.76 0.84 2.73
CA ALA A 82 -7.81 0.68 3.82
C ALA A 82 -6.74 -0.29 3.36
N GLY A 83 -5.54 -0.13 3.89
CA GLY A 83 -4.45 -1.03 3.55
C GLY A 83 -3.57 -1.31 4.75
N VAL A 84 -2.99 -2.50 4.76
CA VAL A 84 -2.01 -2.91 5.75
C VAL A 84 -0.89 -3.60 5.00
N VAL A 85 0.33 -3.13 5.18
CA VAL A 85 1.51 -3.78 4.61
C VAL A 85 2.35 -4.27 5.77
N THR A 86 2.62 -5.57 5.80
CA THR A 86 3.43 -6.17 6.85
C THR A 86 4.73 -6.69 6.26
N PHE A 87 5.77 -6.67 7.07
CA PHE A 87 7.12 -7.02 6.64
C PHE A 87 7.64 -8.17 7.49
N HIS A 88 8.10 -9.21 6.80
CA HIS A 88 8.62 -10.39 7.46
C HIS A 88 10.05 -10.64 6.96
N ARG A 89 11.01 -10.47 7.86
CA ARG A 89 12.40 -10.68 7.54
C ARG A 89 12.63 -12.17 7.27
N LEU A 90 13.12 -12.49 6.07
CA LEU A 90 13.46 -13.86 5.71
C LEU A 90 14.92 -14.14 6.06
N ASP A 91 15.79 -13.18 5.77
CA ASP A 91 17.20 -13.21 6.16
C ASP A 91 17.73 -11.77 6.06
N ASP A 92 19.03 -11.59 6.19
CA ASP A 92 19.63 -10.26 6.20
C ASP A 92 19.43 -9.47 4.92
N SER A 93 19.14 -10.15 3.82
CA SER A 93 19.03 -9.52 2.50
C SER A 93 17.73 -9.81 1.79
N ARG A 94 16.76 -10.45 2.45
CA ARG A 94 15.46 -10.75 1.83
C ARG A 94 14.32 -10.51 2.80
N THR A 95 13.21 -10.05 2.25
CA THR A 95 12.01 -9.71 3.03
C THR A 95 10.78 -10.19 2.31
N ARG A 96 9.82 -10.74 3.06
CA ARG A 96 8.49 -11.00 2.52
C ARG A 96 7.59 -9.83 2.87
N VAL A 97 7.03 -9.21 1.84
CA VAL A 97 6.12 -8.08 2.00
C VAL A 97 4.72 -8.59 1.69
N THR A 98 3.79 -8.39 2.62
CA THR A 98 2.40 -8.81 2.44
C THR A 98 1.53 -7.56 2.48
N CYS A 99 0.72 -7.40 1.44
CA CYS A 99 -0.18 -6.26 1.31
C CYS A 99 -1.61 -6.76 1.39
N GLN A 100 -2.37 -6.22 2.34
CA GLN A 100 -3.80 -6.51 2.45
C GLN A 100 -4.54 -5.21 2.17
N MET A 101 -5.41 -5.23 1.15
CA MET A 101 -6.18 -4.07 0.77
C MET A 101 -7.65 -4.36 0.94
N ASP A 102 -8.34 -3.44 1.61
CA ASP A 102 -9.79 -3.51 1.77
C ASP A 102 -10.41 -2.44 0.91
N PHE A 103 -11.34 -2.83 0.06
CA PHE A 103 -12.06 -1.92 -0.81
C PHE A 103 -13.55 -2.05 -0.53
N GLU A 104 -14.24 -0.92 -0.48
CA GLU A 104 -15.69 -0.94 -0.45
C GLU A 104 -16.17 -0.65 -1.87
N PRO A 105 -16.85 -1.64 -2.50
CA PRO A 105 -17.36 -1.42 -3.85
C PRO A 105 -18.41 -0.31 -3.84
N GLU A 106 -18.42 0.48 -4.91
CA GLU A 106 -19.39 1.54 -5.04
C GLU A 106 -20.57 1.08 -5.83
N GLY A 107 -21.77 1.24 -5.28
CA GLY A 107 -22.98 0.92 -5.98
C GLY A 107 -23.18 -0.56 -6.14
N VAL A 108 -24.09 -0.89 -7.03
CA VAL A 108 -24.54 -2.27 -7.19
C VAL A 108 -23.82 -3.00 -8.30
N VAL A 109 -22.84 -2.40 -8.87
CA VAL A 109 -22.21 -2.96 -10.07
C VAL A 109 -21.40 -4.19 -9.77
N GLU A 110 -21.14 -4.43 -8.53
CA GLU A 110 -20.32 -5.56 -8.10
C GLU A 110 -20.97 -6.90 -8.42
N GLN A 111 -22.21 -6.88 -8.80
CA GLN A 111 -22.86 -8.13 -9.19
C GLN A 111 -22.17 -8.76 -10.38
N ALA A 112 -21.33 -8.02 -11.06
CA ALA A 112 -20.59 -8.60 -12.15
C ALA A 112 -19.72 -9.76 -11.68
N GLY A 113 -19.43 -9.82 -10.42
CA GLY A 113 -18.76 -10.98 -9.86
C GLY A 113 -17.27 -11.06 -10.14
N ASP A 114 -16.73 -10.17 -10.94
CA ASP A 114 -15.32 -10.22 -11.29
C ASP A 114 -14.52 -9.07 -10.71
N LYS A 115 -15.15 -8.25 -9.92
CA LYS A 115 -14.47 -7.09 -9.34
C LYS A 115 -13.34 -7.52 -8.41
N LEU A 116 -13.61 -8.51 -7.57
CA LEU A 116 -12.59 -9.01 -6.65
C LEU A 116 -11.41 -9.62 -7.41
N GLY A 117 -11.69 -10.36 -8.50
CA GLY A 117 -10.63 -10.92 -9.31
C GLY A 117 -9.77 -9.84 -9.95
N PHE A 118 -10.40 -8.76 -10.43
CA PHE A 118 -9.68 -7.63 -11.00
C PHE A 118 -8.78 -6.99 -9.94
N LEU A 119 -9.32 -6.74 -8.75
CA LEU A 119 -8.56 -6.12 -7.67
C LEU A 119 -7.40 -7.00 -7.24
N ASP A 120 -7.62 -8.30 -7.17
CA ASP A 120 -6.57 -9.23 -6.80
C ASP A 120 -5.42 -9.19 -7.81
N ARG A 121 -5.75 -9.21 -9.09
CA ARG A 121 -4.73 -9.14 -10.15
C ARG A 121 -3.98 -7.80 -10.09
N GLN A 122 -4.68 -6.72 -9.77
CA GLN A 122 -4.07 -5.41 -9.66
C GLN A 122 -3.08 -5.36 -8.50
N VAL A 123 -3.49 -5.83 -7.32
CA VAL A 123 -2.60 -5.83 -6.15
C VAL A 123 -1.42 -6.75 -6.39
N LYS A 124 -1.66 -7.92 -6.99
CA LYS A 124 -0.57 -8.84 -7.32
C LYS A 124 0.44 -8.19 -8.27
N GLY A 125 -0.05 -7.48 -9.28
CA GLY A 125 0.81 -6.75 -10.21
C GLY A 125 1.57 -5.63 -9.53
N ASP A 126 0.88 -4.91 -8.61
CA ASP A 126 1.52 -3.83 -7.86
C ASP A 126 2.69 -4.37 -7.03
N MET A 127 2.52 -5.53 -6.42
CA MET A 127 3.59 -6.12 -5.61
C MET A 127 4.77 -6.54 -6.49
N LYS A 128 4.51 -7.06 -7.68
CA LYS A 128 5.58 -7.37 -8.63
C LYS A 128 6.31 -6.11 -9.05
N ARG A 129 5.58 -5.04 -9.31
CA ARG A 129 6.19 -3.77 -9.70
C ARG A 129 6.98 -3.18 -8.55
N PHE A 130 6.52 -3.33 -7.31
CA PHE A 130 7.29 -2.90 -6.16
C PHE A 130 8.63 -3.63 -6.10
N LYS A 131 8.62 -4.96 -6.29
CA LYS A 131 9.84 -5.74 -6.30
C LYS A 131 10.81 -5.23 -7.36
N GLU A 132 10.31 -5.04 -8.58
CA GLU A 132 11.14 -4.53 -9.67
C GLU A 132 11.67 -3.13 -9.37
N TYR A 133 10.83 -2.30 -8.77
CA TYR A 133 11.18 -0.93 -8.44
C TYR A 133 12.33 -0.87 -7.45
N ILE A 134 12.19 -1.57 -6.32
CA ILE A 134 13.20 -1.48 -5.26
C ILE A 134 14.48 -2.21 -5.62
N GLU A 135 14.38 -3.36 -6.30
CA GLU A 135 15.55 -4.10 -6.72
C GLU A 135 16.27 -3.41 -7.89
N GLY A 136 15.49 -2.79 -8.78
CA GLY A 136 16.06 -2.04 -9.90
C GLY A 136 16.81 -0.81 -9.47
N ARG A 137 16.53 -0.31 -8.27
CA ARG A 137 17.25 0.83 -7.70
C ARG A 137 18.51 0.39 -6.94
N GLY A 138 18.92 -0.87 -7.11
CA GLY A 138 20.06 -1.39 -6.39
C GLY A 138 19.79 -1.63 -4.92
N GLY A 139 18.52 -1.75 -4.55
CA GLY A 139 18.12 -1.95 -3.16
C GLY A 139 18.24 -0.68 -2.32
N VAL A 140 18.10 0.50 -2.96
CA VAL A 140 18.19 1.78 -2.26
C VAL A 140 16.82 2.43 -2.25
N GLU A 141 16.29 2.71 -1.08
CA GLU A 141 15.00 3.38 -0.92
C GLU A 141 15.11 4.87 -1.24
N THR A 142 13.97 5.49 -1.58
CA THR A 142 13.93 6.91 -1.92
C THR A 142 13.93 7.81 -0.69
N GLY A 143 13.65 7.25 0.47
CA GLY A 143 13.62 8.00 1.71
C GLY A 143 13.13 7.08 2.82
N ALA A 144 12.91 7.67 3.99
CA ALA A 144 12.45 6.89 5.14
C ALA A 144 11.78 7.82 6.14
N TRP A 145 10.76 7.28 6.80
CA TRP A 145 10.19 7.91 7.98
C TRP A 145 10.06 6.80 9.02
N ARG A 146 10.81 6.91 10.08
CA ARG A 146 10.92 5.82 11.05
C ARG A 146 10.32 6.16 12.41
N GLY A 147 9.44 7.14 12.44
CA GLY A 147 8.68 7.41 13.63
C GLY A 147 7.67 6.29 13.88
N GLN A 148 7.13 6.25 15.08
CA GLN A 148 6.16 5.23 15.44
C GLN A 148 4.77 5.83 15.55
N ILE A 149 3.81 5.19 14.91
CA ILE A 149 2.39 5.55 14.99
C ILE A 149 1.68 4.31 15.47
N ASP A 150 1.07 4.39 16.65
CA ASP A 150 0.39 3.25 17.24
C ASP A 150 -1.07 3.26 16.83
N ARG A 151 -1.61 2.06 16.67
CA ARG A 151 -3.03 1.89 16.39
C ARG A 151 -3.82 2.55 17.52
N PRO A 152 -4.85 3.35 17.21
CA PRO A 152 -5.68 3.94 18.25
C PRO A 152 -6.31 2.85 19.13
N GLU A 153 -6.34 3.11 20.41
CA GLU A 153 -7.01 2.20 21.34
C GLU A 153 -8.51 2.39 21.25
N LEU A 154 -9.24 1.30 21.40
CA LEU A 154 -10.69 1.32 21.33
C LEU A 154 -11.32 1.51 22.71
#